data_56af6523eceecf945d6f556f708e3a2a
#
_entry.id   56af6523eceecf945d6f556f708e3a2a
#
_cell.length_a   1.000
_cell.length_b   1.000
_cell.length_c   1.000
_cell.angle_alpha   90.00
_cell.angle_beta   90.00
_cell.angle_gamma   90.00
#
_symmetry.space_group_name_H-M   'P 1'
#
loop_
_entity.id
_entity.type
_entity.pdbx_description
1 polymer ?
#
loop_
_entity_poly.entity_id
_entity_poly.type
_entity_poly.pdbx_seq_one_letter_code
_entity_poly.pdbx_strand_id
1 'polypeptide(L)'
;MIICRLHVLGRNLMLKTLVIIPAYNESRNIVKMIEDLKSYQPDIDYIIVNDGSTGHTIEILENHHYHYINSMQNLGLFGAVEIGFKWALLNHYQIAIQFDGDGQHSAKYINERIKGIEEGYDIVIGSRYQTKKKPWNGRMIGSRLISIAIKLVTNKTIHDPTSGFRAYNESCIKLYAQECNNPPEPDTLVYMLNNGKHIKEVQVDMH
;
A
#
# COMPACT_ATOMS: atom_id res chain seq x y z
N MET A 1 -21.84 22.94 37.61
CA MET A 1 -20.96 22.05 36.83
C MET A 1 -21.78 21.47 35.70
N ILE A 2 -21.81 22.18 34.56
CA ILE A 2 -22.65 21.86 33.40
C ILE A 2 -21.78 21.09 32.43
N ILE A 3 -22.06 19.79 32.28
CA ILE A 3 -21.41 18.93 31.30
C ILE A 3 -22.10 19.19 29.96
N CYS A 4 -21.46 19.99 29.12
CA CYS A 4 -21.90 20.20 27.74
C CYS A 4 -21.56 18.94 26.92
N ARG A 5 -22.57 18.08 26.69
CA ARG A 5 -22.50 16.99 25.72
C ARG A 5 -22.55 17.60 24.31
N LEU A 6 -21.40 17.81 23.72
CA LEU A 6 -21.31 18.07 22.28
C LEU A 6 -21.73 16.82 21.51
N HIS A 7 -22.96 16.81 21.03
CA HIS A 7 -23.39 15.95 19.93
C HIS A 7 -22.68 16.45 18.68
N VAL A 8 -21.56 15.83 18.37
CA VAL A 8 -20.96 15.97 17.03
C VAL A 8 -21.84 15.18 16.08
N LEU A 9 -22.70 15.90 15.35
CA LEU A 9 -23.45 15.40 14.21
C LEU A 9 -22.48 14.66 13.27
N GLY A 10 -22.76 13.38 13.06
CA GLY A 10 -21.94 12.49 12.23
C GLY A 10 -21.87 12.94 10.77
N ARG A 11 -20.88 13.74 10.45
CA ARG A 11 -20.25 13.67 9.15
C ARG A 11 -19.25 12.52 9.24
N ASN A 12 -19.50 11.43 8.52
CA ASN A 12 -18.45 10.48 8.16
C ASN A 12 -17.41 11.30 7.39
N LEU A 13 -16.42 11.82 8.10
CA LEU A 13 -15.22 12.37 7.49
C LEU A 13 -14.50 11.17 6.91
N MET A 14 -14.69 10.91 5.63
CA MET A 14 -13.91 9.91 4.92
C MET A 14 -12.43 10.27 5.10
N LEU A 15 -11.63 9.31 5.59
CA LEU A 15 -10.22 9.51 5.80
C LEU A 15 -9.54 9.82 4.45
N LYS A 16 -8.78 10.90 4.40
CA LYS A 16 -8.07 11.32 3.18
C LYS A 16 -7.09 10.22 2.78
N THR A 17 -7.35 9.59 1.65
CA THR A 17 -6.62 8.40 1.19
C THR A 17 -5.82 8.71 -0.07
N LEU A 18 -4.56 8.26 -0.11
CA LEU A 18 -3.68 8.33 -1.27
C LEU A 18 -3.33 6.93 -1.77
N VAL A 19 -3.47 6.68 -3.06
CA VAL A 19 -2.92 5.50 -3.72
C VAL A 19 -1.53 5.82 -4.27
N ILE A 20 -0.51 5.10 -3.81
CA ILE A 20 0.89 5.22 -4.25
C ILE A 20 1.16 4.13 -5.28
N ILE A 21 1.55 4.53 -6.47
CA ILE A 21 1.77 3.67 -7.63
C ILE A 21 3.24 3.78 -8.06
N PRO A 22 4.12 2.89 -7.58
CA PRO A 22 5.48 2.82 -8.08
C PRO A 22 5.49 2.31 -9.52
N ALA A 23 6.24 2.97 -10.41
CA ALA A 23 6.32 2.62 -11.81
C ALA A 23 7.77 2.70 -12.33
N TYR A 24 8.27 1.60 -12.90
CA TYR A 24 9.55 1.53 -13.59
C TYR A 24 9.39 0.80 -14.92
N ASN A 25 9.50 1.54 -16.02
CA ASN A 25 9.32 1.01 -17.39
C ASN A 25 7.94 0.36 -17.62
N GLU A 26 6.87 0.92 -17.01
CA GLU A 26 5.49 0.39 -17.02
C GLU A 26 4.62 1.02 -18.12
N SER A 27 5.22 1.47 -19.22
CA SER A 27 4.51 2.13 -20.34
C SER A 27 3.32 1.33 -20.89
N ARG A 28 3.35 -0.01 -20.78
CA ARG A 28 2.28 -0.89 -21.30
C ARG A 28 1.10 -1.04 -20.33
N ASN A 29 1.33 -0.88 -19.04
CA ASN A 29 0.36 -1.24 -18.00
C ASN A 29 -0.27 -0.01 -17.32
N ILE A 30 0.46 1.13 -17.29
CA ILE A 30 0.09 2.28 -16.48
C ILE A 30 -1.29 2.85 -16.83
N VAL A 31 -1.64 2.95 -18.12
CA VAL A 31 -2.94 3.47 -18.57
C VAL A 31 -4.06 2.56 -18.09
N LYS A 32 -3.97 1.26 -18.36
CA LYS A 32 -4.97 0.27 -17.95
C LYS A 32 -5.16 0.25 -16.44
N MET A 33 -4.08 0.38 -15.69
CA MET A 33 -4.11 0.39 -14.23
C MET A 33 -4.83 1.63 -13.68
N ILE A 34 -4.58 2.83 -14.25
CA ILE A 34 -5.30 4.04 -13.85
C ILE A 34 -6.76 3.98 -14.26
N GLU A 35 -7.09 3.39 -15.40
CA GLU A 35 -8.48 3.14 -15.81
C GLU A 35 -9.18 2.18 -14.83
N ASP A 36 -8.54 1.08 -14.42
CA ASP A 36 -9.07 0.18 -13.41
C ASP A 36 -9.25 0.92 -12.07
N LEU A 37 -8.26 1.68 -11.63
CA LEU A 37 -8.36 2.47 -10.41
C LEU A 37 -9.55 3.43 -10.45
N LYS A 38 -9.70 4.20 -11.51
CA LYS A 38 -10.78 5.18 -11.66
C LYS A 38 -12.16 4.52 -11.83
N SER A 39 -12.23 3.33 -12.39
CA SER A 39 -13.49 2.60 -12.56
C SER A 39 -14.12 2.18 -11.22
N TYR A 40 -13.28 1.83 -10.23
CA TYR A 40 -13.74 1.44 -8.88
C TYR A 40 -13.67 2.58 -7.87
N GLN A 41 -12.78 3.55 -8.09
CA GLN A 41 -12.46 4.63 -7.16
C GLN A 41 -12.32 5.96 -7.92
N PRO A 42 -13.41 6.54 -8.48
CA PRO A 42 -13.32 7.72 -9.37
C PRO A 42 -12.72 8.95 -8.69
N ASP A 43 -12.97 9.12 -7.39
CA ASP A 43 -12.59 10.32 -6.64
C ASP A 43 -11.37 10.11 -5.73
N ILE A 44 -10.71 8.94 -5.79
CA ILE A 44 -9.55 8.68 -4.94
C ILE A 44 -8.31 9.41 -5.46
N ASP A 45 -7.57 10.03 -4.55
CA ASP A 45 -6.29 10.63 -4.87
C ASP A 45 -5.24 9.56 -5.13
N TYR A 46 -4.43 9.76 -6.15
CA TYR A 46 -3.29 8.90 -6.45
C TYR A 46 -2.06 9.70 -6.85
N ILE A 47 -0.90 9.10 -6.67
CA ILE A 47 0.38 9.59 -7.17
C ILE A 47 1.18 8.45 -7.80
N ILE A 48 1.61 8.63 -9.03
CA ILE A 48 2.52 7.72 -9.70
C ILE A 48 3.95 8.16 -9.34
N VAL A 49 4.76 7.26 -8.84
CA VAL A 49 6.19 7.52 -8.62
C VAL A 49 6.98 6.83 -9.71
N ASN A 50 7.38 7.61 -10.72
CA ASN A 50 8.23 7.13 -11.81
C ASN A 50 9.67 7.00 -11.32
N ASP A 51 10.12 5.78 -11.17
CA ASP A 51 11.41 5.44 -10.57
C ASP A 51 12.55 5.41 -11.61
N GLY A 52 12.80 6.56 -12.25
CA GLY A 52 13.88 6.72 -13.21
C GLY A 52 13.70 5.85 -14.46
N SER A 53 12.50 5.74 -15.00
CA SER A 53 12.24 4.99 -16.23
C SER A 53 13.05 5.50 -17.41
N THR A 54 13.58 4.58 -18.19
CA THR A 54 14.40 4.85 -19.39
C THR A 54 13.60 4.74 -20.70
N GLY A 55 12.35 4.29 -20.64
CA GLY A 55 11.46 4.10 -21.79
C GLY A 55 10.39 5.16 -21.91
N HIS A 56 9.30 4.86 -22.62
CA HIS A 56 8.20 5.78 -22.94
C HIS A 56 7.26 6.07 -21.76
N THR A 57 7.59 5.63 -20.53
CA THR A 57 6.70 5.79 -19.38
C THR A 57 6.40 7.27 -19.11
N ILE A 58 7.42 8.14 -19.11
CA ILE A 58 7.23 9.57 -18.86
C ILE A 58 6.33 10.20 -19.93
N GLU A 59 6.59 9.90 -21.20
CA GLU A 59 5.78 10.40 -22.31
C GLU A 59 4.30 10.07 -22.16
N ILE A 60 3.99 8.84 -21.70
CA ILE A 60 2.61 8.42 -21.44
C ILE A 60 2.02 9.18 -20.25
N LEU A 61 2.77 9.38 -19.17
CA LEU A 61 2.31 10.13 -18.02
C LEU A 61 1.97 11.58 -18.37
N GLU A 62 2.78 12.22 -19.18
CA GLU A 62 2.57 13.59 -19.67
C GLU A 62 1.38 13.69 -20.62
N ASN A 63 1.29 12.80 -21.62
CA ASN A 63 0.22 12.80 -22.62
C ASN A 63 -1.16 12.58 -22.00
N HIS A 64 -1.25 11.77 -20.93
CA HIS A 64 -2.49 11.54 -20.21
C HIS A 64 -2.74 12.51 -19.05
N HIS A 65 -1.82 13.47 -18.81
CA HIS A 65 -1.88 14.41 -17.68
C HIS A 65 -2.07 13.73 -16.32
N TYR A 66 -1.39 12.58 -16.10
CA TYR A 66 -1.45 11.87 -14.82
C TYR A 66 -0.64 12.60 -13.75
N HIS A 67 -1.06 12.48 -12.50
CA HIS A 67 -0.29 12.99 -11.36
C HIS A 67 0.90 12.08 -11.09
N TYR A 68 2.11 12.61 -11.23
CA TYR A 68 3.31 11.81 -10.99
C TYR A 68 4.46 12.62 -10.37
N ILE A 69 5.37 11.91 -9.73
CA ILE A 69 6.68 12.37 -9.28
C ILE A 69 7.72 11.61 -10.09
N ASN A 70 8.71 12.33 -10.61
CA ASN A 70 9.80 11.73 -11.38
C ASN A 70 11.06 11.65 -10.51
N SER A 71 11.56 10.44 -10.25
CA SER A 71 12.87 10.23 -9.66
C SER A 71 13.96 10.41 -10.72
N MET A 72 15.05 11.09 -10.38
CA MET A 72 16.18 11.30 -11.29
C MET A 72 16.97 10.02 -11.58
N GLN A 73 16.84 9.00 -10.73
CA GLN A 73 17.52 7.71 -10.86
C GLN A 73 16.61 6.60 -10.33
N ASN A 74 16.89 5.37 -10.77
CA ASN A 74 16.20 4.20 -10.24
C ASN A 74 16.64 3.93 -8.80
N LEU A 75 15.72 4.06 -7.86
CA LEU A 75 15.90 3.80 -6.44
C LEU A 75 15.36 2.42 -6.03
N GLY A 76 14.76 1.72 -6.98
CA GLY A 76 14.03 0.48 -6.76
C GLY A 76 12.65 0.69 -6.16
N LEU A 77 11.86 -0.39 -6.11
CA LEU A 77 10.48 -0.36 -5.61
C LEU A 77 10.34 0.40 -4.28
N PHE A 78 11.29 0.22 -3.39
CA PHE A 78 11.28 0.81 -2.05
C PHE A 78 11.48 2.31 -2.06
N GLY A 79 12.47 2.78 -2.82
CA GLY A 79 12.71 4.21 -2.95
C GLY A 79 11.50 4.93 -3.56
N ALA A 80 10.85 4.31 -4.54
CA ALA A 80 9.62 4.82 -5.12
C ALA A 80 8.48 4.88 -4.09
N VAL A 81 8.27 3.82 -3.32
CA VAL A 81 7.23 3.77 -2.28
C VAL A 81 7.53 4.76 -1.14
N GLU A 82 8.79 4.90 -0.73
CA GLU A 82 9.22 5.89 0.28
C GLU A 82 8.92 7.32 -0.17
N ILE A 83 9.19 7.66 -1.43
CA ILE A 83 8.80 8.95 -2.03
C ILE A 83 7.29 9.15 -1.92
N GLY A 84 6.51 8.12 -2.21
CA GLY A 84 5.06 8.15 -2.06
C GLY A 84 4.60 8.40 -0.61
N PHE A 85 5.24 7.77 0.38
CA PHE A 85 4.97 8.03 1.80
C PHE A 85 5.35 9.46 2.23
N LYS A 86 6.49 9.99 1.76
CA LYS A 86 6.88 11.37 2.01
C LYS A 86 5.86 12.35 1.42
N TRP A 87 5.37 12.07 0.20
CA TRP A 87 4.31 12.85 -0.41
C TRP A 87 3.00 12.78 0.39
N ALA A 88 2.61 11.58 0.84
CA ALA A 88 1.43 11.37 1.65
C ALA A 88 1.50 12.17 2.97
N LEU A 89 2.64 12.13 3.66
CA LEU A 89 2.87 12.87 4.90
C LEU A 89 2.79 14.38 4.69
N LEU A 90 3.49 14.91 3.67
CA LEU A 90 3.51 16.32 3.35
C LEU A 90 2.14 16.89 2.97
N ASN A 91 1.28 16.08 2.39
CA ASN A 91 -0.07 16.45 1.96
C ASN A 91 -1.17 16.02 2.95
N HIS A 92 -0.79 15.60 4.16
CA HIS A 92 -1.72 15.27 5.25
C HIS A 92 -2.72 14.16 4.92
N TYR A 93 -2.27 13.11 4.21
CA TYR A 93 -3.07 11.91 3.99
C TYR A 93 -3.08 11.04 5.26
N GLN A 94 -4.24 10.53 5.59
CA GLN A 94 -4.48 9.67 6.76
C GLN A 94 -4.34 8.19 6.43
N ILE A 95 -4.53 7.84 5.16
CA ILE A 95 -4.33 6.49 4.63
C ILE A 95 -3.45 6.58 3.40
N ALA A 96 -2.46 5.69 3.31
CA ALA A 96 -1.69 5.46 2.09
C ALA A 96 -1.83 4.00 1.66
N ILE A 97 -2.06 3.76 0.38
CA ILE A 97 -2.22 2.42 -0.19
C ILE A 97 -1.13 2.23 -1.23
N GLN A 98 -0.23 1.27 -0.99
CA GLN A 98 0.68 0.80 -2.02
C GLN A 98 -0.10 -0.06 -3.01
N PHE A 99 -0.01 0.27 -4.29
CA PHE A 99 -0.70 -0.40 -5.38
C PHE A 99 0.29 -0.62 -6.52
N ASP A 100 0.75 -1.87 -6.68
CA ASP A 100 1.83 -2.18 -7.62
C ASP A 100 1.41 -1.96 -9.08
N GLY A 101 2.31 -1.35 -9.86
CA GLY A 101 2.08 -0.93 -11.24
C GLY A 101 2.04 -2.06 -12.28
N ASP A 102 2.21 -3.31 -11.87
CA ASP A 102 2.31 -4.47 -12.76
C ASP A 102 0.95 -5.01 -13.28
N GLY A 103 -0.16 -4.39 -12.82
CA GLY A 103 -1.52 -4.77 -13.23
C GLY A 103 -2.03 -6.09 -12.64
N GLN A 104 -1.33 -6.70 -11.69
CA GLN A 104 -1.79 -7.93 -11.02
C GLN A 104 -2.86 -7.67 -9.96
N HIS A 105 -2.95 -6.45 -9.46
CA HIS A 105 -3.91 -6.03 -8.44
C HIS A 105 -5.15 -5.39 -9.07
N SER A 106 -6.35 -5.73 -8.57
CA SER A 106 -7.57 -5.03 -8.95
C SER A 106 -7.95 -3.98 -7.91
N ALA A 107 -8.28 -2.79 -8.38
CA ALA A 107 -8.70 -1.67 -7.54
C ALA A 107 -10.02 -1.92 -6.79
N LYS A 108 -10.80 -2.94 -7.17
CA LYS A 108 -12.02 -3.35 -6.47
C LYS A 108 -11.83 -3.65 -4.99
N TYR A 109 -10.60 -4.03 -4.59
CA TYR A 109 -10.29 -4.39 -3.20
C TYR A 109 -9.80 -3.20 -2.34
N ILE A 110 -9.71 -1.98 -2.89
CA ILE A 110 -9.23 -0.79 -2.16
C ILE A 110 -10.14 -0.47 -0.96
N ASN A 111 -11.46 -0.50 -1.16
CA ASN A 111 -12.43 -0.18 -0.10
C ASN A 111 -12.31 -1.10 1.12
N GLU A 112 -12.02 -2.38 0.92
CA GLU A 112 -11.84 -3.33 2.03
C GLU A 112 -10.61 -2.99 2.87
N ARG A 113 -9.57 -2.40 2.26
CA ARG A 113 -8.37 -1.96 2.99
C ARG A 113 -8.61 -0.69 3.75
N ILE A 114 -9.26 0.28 3.13
CA ILE A 114 -9.68 1.52 3.81
C ILE A 114 -10.52 1.17 5.04
N LYS A 115 -11.51 0.30 4.87
CA LYS A 115 -12.34 -0.19 5.97
C LYS A 115 -11.52 -0.85 7.09
N GLY A 116 -10.52 -1.65 6.76
CA GLY A 116 -9.65 -2.25 7.76
C GLY A 116 -8.88 -1.21 8.58
N ILE A 117 -8.41 -0.13 7.95
CA ILE A 117 -7.79 1.00 8.67
C ILE A 117 -8.82 1.72 9.55
N GLU A 118 -10.03 1.96 9.06
CA GLU A 118 -11.13 2.58 9.82
C GLU A 118 -11.56 1.73 11.03
N GLU A 119 -11.42 0.40 10.95
CA GLU A 119 -11.63 -0.54 12.06
C GLU A 119 -10.51 -0.48 13.12
N GLY A 120 -9.47 0.33 12.92
CA GLY A 120 -8.38 0.56 13.86
C GLY A 120 -7.12 -0.28 13.64
N TYR A 121 -7.00 -0.99 12.52
CA TYR A 121 -5.75 -1.64 12.15
C TYR A 121 -4.74 -0.63 11.63
N ASP A 122 -3.45 -0.85 11.92
CA ASP A 122 -2.36 0.03 11.45
C ASP A 122 -1.95 -0.29 10.02
N ILE A 123 -1.98 -1.58 9.66
CA ILE A 123 -1.63 -2.08 8.32
C ILE A 123 -2.68 -3.11 7.88
N VAL A 124 -3.14 -2.99 6.63
CA VAL A 124 -4.04 -3.99 6.01
C VAL A 124 -3.40 -4.55 4.76
N ILE A 125 -3.12 -5.85 4.75
CA ILE A 125 -2.44 -6.56 3.66
C ILE A 125 -3.46 -7.28 2.80
N GLY A 126 -3.36 -7.11 1.48
CA GLY A 126 -4.08 -7.95 0.53
C GLY A 126 -3.40 -9.30 0.38
N SER A 127 -3.99 -10.32 0.97
CA SER A 127 -3.43 -11.66 1.01
C SER A 127 -4.06 -12.57 -0.04
N ARG A 128 -3.23 -13.20 -0.86
CA ARG A 128 -3.66 -14.23 -1.81
C ARG A 128 -4.02 -15.55 -1.12
N TYR A 129 -3.53 -15.72 0.11
CA TYR A 129 -3.48 -17.01 0.79
C TYR A 129 -4.13 -17.02 2.16
N GLN A 130 -4.98 -16.06 2.48
CA GLN A 130 -5.71 -16.06 3.74
C GLN A 130 -6.69 -17.25 3.82
N THR A 131 -7.40 -17.51 2.73
CA THR A 131 -8.38 -18.62 2.63
C THR A 131 -7.94 -19.73 1.66
N LYS A 132 -6.95 -19.46 0.80
CA LYS A 132 -6.44 -20.40 -0.21
C LYS A 132 -5.10 -20.98 0.21
N LYS A 133 -4.87 -22.26 -0.14
CA LYS A 133 -3.56 -22.89 0.11
C LYS A 133 -2.51 -22.34 -0.85
N LYS A 134 -1.33 -22.03 -0.33
CA LYS A 134 -0.17 -21.67 -1.16
C LYS A 134 0.24 -22.86 -2.04
N PRO A 135 0.46 -22.68 -3.35
CA PRO A 135 0.97 -23.74 -4.22
C PRO A 135 2.40 -24.17 -3.80
N TRP A 136 2.78 -25.39 -4.20
CA TRP A 136 4.12 -25.93 -3.97
C TRP A 136 5.03 -25.60 -5.16
N ASN A 137 5.70 -24.43 -5.10
CA ASN A 137 6.76 -24.07 -6.02
C ASN A 137 7.88 -23.33 -5.26
N GLY A 138 9.07 -23.20 -5.85
CA GLY A 138 10.25 -22.64 -5.17
C GLY A 138 10.02 -21.24 -4.56
N ARG A 139 9.30 -20.36 -5.28
CA ARG A 139 8.95 -19.01 -4.81
C ARG A 139 8.03 -19.04 -3.58
N MET A 140 7.09 -19.98 -3.53
CA MET A 140 6.16 -20.13 -2.41
C MET A 140 6.79 -20.81 -1.20
N ILE A 141 7.84 -21.62 -1.39
CA ILE A 141 8.63 -22.17 -0.28
C ILE A 141 9.31 -21.02 0.48
N GLY A 142 9.95 -20.08 -0.22
CA GLY A 142 10.53 -18.87 0.39
C GLY A 142 9.49 -18.07 1.17
N SER A 143 8.32 -17.79 0.58
CA SER A 143 7.23 -17.08 1.26
C SER A 143 6.70 -17.82 2.51
N ARG A 144 6.70 -19.16 2.52
CA ARG A 144 6.35 -19.95 3.72
C ARG A 144 7.39 -19.84 4.82
N LEU A 145 8.68 -19.91 4.47
CA LEU A 145 9.76 -19.73 5.43
C LEU A 145 9.70 -18.36 6.10
N ILE A 146 9.44 -17.30 5.33
CA ILE A 146 9.23 -15.95 5.86
C ILE A 146 8.01 -15.93 6.82
N SER A 147 6.87 -16.52 6.45
CA SER A 147 5.69 -16.58 7.31
C SER A 147 5.97 -17.32 8.62
N ILE A 148 6.75 -18.42 8.57
CA ILE A 148 7.17 -19.18 9.75
C ILE A 148 8.11 -18.33 10.63
N ALA A 149 9.09 -17.65 10.03
CA ALA A 149 10.02 -16.78 10.75
C ALA A 149 9.27 -15.64 11.48
N ILE A 150 8.33 -14.98 10.80
CA ILE A 150 7.46 -13.95 11.41
C ILE A 150 6.73 -14.55 12.61
N LYS A 151 6.11 -15.72 12.46
CA LYS A 151 5.36 -16.37 13.53
C LYS A 151 6.24 -16.72 14.73
N LEU A 152 7.46 -17.21 14.51
CA LEU A 152 8.39 -17.55 15.58
C LEU A 152 8.85 -16.32 16.37
N VAL A 153 9.08 -15.21 15.69
CA VAL A 153 9.61 -13.97 16.32
C VAL A 153 8.50 -13.16 16.99
N THR A 154 7.31 -13.09 16.37
CA THR A 154 6.24 -12.17 16.80
C THR A 154 5.04 -12.85 17.45
N ASN A 155 4.98 -14.20 17.40
CA ASN A 155 3.82 -15.02 17.76
C ASN A 155 2.53 -14.65 16.98
N LYS A 156 2.67 -13.95 15.85
CA LYS A 156 1.57 -13.57 14.94
C LYS A 156 1.72 -14.31 13.61
N THR A 157 0.60 -14.67 13.00
CA THR A 157 0.61 -15.34 11.70
C THR A 157 0.28 -14.35 10.61
N ILE A 158 1.18 -14.20 9.63
CA ILE A 158 0.96 -13.48 8.37
C ILE A 158 1.07 -14.49 7.24
N HIS A 159 -0.03 -14.63 6.47
CA HIS A 159 -0.11 -15.64 5.41
C HIS A 159 0.60 -15.19 4.13
N ASP A 160 0.55 -13.88 3.81
CA ASP A 160 1.16 -13.35 2.59
C ASP A 160 2.06 -12.13 2.87
N PRO A 161 3.20 -12.35 3.58
CA PRO A 161 4.09 -11.26 3.96
C PRO A 161 4.80 -10.59 2.76
N THR A 162 4.72 -11.20 1.58
CA THR A 162 5.35 -10.70 0.36
C THR A 162 4.38 -9.96 -0.56
N SER A 163 3.12 -9.78 -0.15
CA SER A 163 2.18 -8.96 -0.93
C SER A 163 2.56 -7.49 -0.86
N GLY A 164 2.65 -6.83 -2.01
CA GLY A 164 2.85 -5.39 -2.13
C GLY A 164 1.56 -4.58 -1.97
N PHE A 165 0.39 -5.20 -2.09
CA PHE A 165 -0.89 -4.49 -1.96
C PHE A 165 -1.28 -4.28 -0.50
N ARG A 166 -0.86 -3.16 0.09
CA ARG A 166 -1.03 -2.84 1.50
C ARG A 166 -1.58 -1.44 1.70
N ALA A 167 -2.45 -1.28 2.71
CA ALA A 167 -2.85 0.02 3.24
C ALA A 167 -2.18 0.28 4.59
N TYR A 168 -1.89 1.54 4.86
CA TYR A 168 -1.19 2.03 6.04
C TYR A 168 -1.93 3.21 6.63
N ASN A 169 -2.06 3.27 7.96
CA ASN A 169 -2.60 4.42 8.64
C ASN A 169 -1.57 5.56 8.75
N GLU A 170 -2.02 6.72 9.24
CA GLU A 170 -1.19 7.93 9.39
C GLU A 170 0.08 7.68 10.21
N SER A 171 0.01 6.88 11.29
CA SER A 171 1.17 6.58 12.13
C SER A 171 2.23 5.76 11.39
N CYS A 172 1.81 4.83 10.52
CA CYS A 172 2.70 4.07 9.67
C CYS A 172 3.26 4.93 8.52
N ILE A 173 2.44 5.80 7.92
CA ILE A 173 2.91 6.77 6.90
C ILE A 173 4.05 7.61 7.48
N LYS A 174 3.87 8.17 8.68
CA LYS A 174 4.90 8.97 9.34
C LYS A 174 6.17 8.17 9.60
N LEU A 175 6.04 6.96 10.10
CA LEU A 175 7.17 6.09 10.41
C LEU A 175 7.98 5.76 9.16
N TYR A 176 7.32 5.34 8.07
CA TYR A 176 8.00 5.05 6.80
C TYR A 176 8.60 6.28 6.12
N ALA A 177 7.97 7.44 6.26
CA ALA A 177 8.46 8.67 5.64
C ALA A 177 9.65 9.31 6.37
N GLN A 178 9.82 9.07 7.69
CA GLN A 178 10.77 9.80 8.54
C GLN A 178 11.79 8.92 9.25
N GLU A 179 11.42 7.70 9.64
CA GLU A 179 12.20 6.90 10.58
C GLU A 179 12.71 5.58 10.00
N CYS A 180 12.01 5.04 9.01
CA CYS A 180 12.42 3.79 8.38
C CYS A 180 13.33 4.05 7.18
N ASN A 181 14.62 3.75 7.35
CA ASN A 181 15.54 3.58 6.21
C ASN A 181 15.34 2.21 5.53
N ASN A 182 14.32 1.46 5.92
CA ASN A 182 14.04 0.13 5.43
C ASN A 182 12.69 0.10 4.70
N PRO A 183 12.64 -0.63 3.59
CA PRO A 183 11.45 -0.79 2.78
C PRO A 183 10.30 -1.48 3.52
N PRO A 184 9.05 -1.37 3.03
CA PRO A 184 7.91 -2.15 3.53
C PRO A 184 8.03 -3.64 3.12
N GLU A 185 9.13 -4.27 3.50
CA GLU A 185 9.44 -5.69 3.32
C GLU A 185 8.92 -6.56 4.49
N PRO A 186 9.06 -7.88 4.41
CA PRO A 186 8.64 -8.77 5.49
C PRO A 186 9.33 -8.54 6.84
N ASP A 187 10.57 -8.06 6.87
CA ASP A 187 11.31 -7.72 8.08
C ASP A 187 10.74 -6.48 8.77
N THR A 188 10.29 -5.48 8.00
CA THR A 188 9.58 -4.33 8.57
C THR A 188 8.23 -4.70 9.16
N LEU A 189 7.55 -5.76 8.66
CA LEU A 189 6.36 -6.28 9.33
C LEU A 189 6.68 -6.83 10.72
N VAL A 190 7.82 -7.51 10.89
CA VAL A 190 8.31 -7.96 12.21
C VAL A 190 8.55 -6.76 13.12
N TYR A 191 9.24 -5.74 12.62
CA TYR A 191 9.47 -4.50 13.36
C TYR A 191 8.15 -3.85 13.81
N MET A 192 7.18 -3.72 12.88
CA MET A 192 5.86 -3.16 13.18
C MET A 192 5.12 -3.95 14.26
N LEU A 193 5.08 -5.28 14.13
CA LEU A 193 4.41 -6.16 15.10
C LEU A 193 5.04 -6.08 16.49
N ASN A 194 6.38 -6.01 16.58
CA ASN A 194 7.11 -5.87 17.84
C ASN A 194 6.94 -4.49 18.47
N ASN A 195 6.62 -3.47 17.67
CA ASN A 195 6.27 -2.12 18.15
C ASN A 195 4.75 -1.94 18.38
N GLY A 196 4.02 -3.04 18.56
CA GLY A 196 2.61 -3.02 18.95
C GLY A 196 1.64 -2.66 17.84
N LYS A 197 2.08 -2.64 16.57
CA LYS A 197 1.19 -2.38 15.44
C LYS A 197 0.27 -3.56 15.15
N HIS A 198 -0.98 -3.26 14.82
CA HIS A 198 -2.00 -4.25 14.49
C HIS A 198 -2.09 -4.42 12.98
N ILE A 199 -1.86 -5.65 12.52
CA ILE A 199 -1.89 -6.01 11.10
C ILE A 199 -3.08 -6.92 10.83
N LYS A 200 -3.85 -6.60 9.79
CA LYS A 200 -4.95 -7.42 9.27
C LYS A 200 -4.62 -7.90 7.86
N GLU A 201 -5.00 -9.13 7.55
CA GLU A 201 -5.00 -9.63 6.17
C GLU A 201 -6.44 -9.68 5.64
N VAL A 202 -6.64 -9.33 4.39
CA VAL A 202 -7.90 -9.48 3.66
C VAL A 202 -7.64 -10.28 2.38
N GLN A 203 -8.53 -11.24 2.08
CA GLN A 203 -8.38 -12.10 0.91
C GLN A 203 -8.52 -11.27 -0.37
N VAL A 204 -7.61 -11.52 -1.32
CA VAL A 204 -7.69 -10.95 -2.68
C VAL A 204 -7.49 -12.03 -3.73
N ASP A 205 -8.10 -11.80 -4.87
CA ASP A 205 -7.80 -12.55 -6.08
C ASP A 205 -6.89 -11.68 -6.97
N MET A 206 -5.80 -12.25 -7.42
CA MET A 206 -4.90 -11.67 -8.41
C MET A 206 -5.14 -12.34 -9.76
N HIS A 207 -4.98 -11.58 -10.80
CA HIS A 207 -5.05 -12.05 -12.20
C HIS A 207 -3.70 -12.56 -12.67
#